data_fdd0397ab082ee9b0c9c95b10b2804b0
#
_entry.id   fdd0397ab082ee9b0c9c95b10b2804b0
#
_cell.length_a   1.000
_cell.length_b   1.000
_cell.length_c   1.000
_cell.angle_alpha   90.00
_cell.angle_beta   90.00
_cell.angle_gamma   90.00
#
_symmetry.space_group_name_H-M   'P 1'
#
loop_
_entity.id
_entity.type
_entity.pdbx_description
1 polymer ?
#
loop_
_entity_poly.entity_id
_entity_poly.type
_entity_poly.pdbx_seq_one_letter_code
_entity_poly.pdbx_strand_id
1 'polypeptide(L)'
;KVVTKNKITNKTTAEALNFYRIINPNSLRNMYHHIGVYLYKFSSLKKFVKLRKSKEELSQRLEQLRAVDNNMKINVLLANYFSSGIDTKKDLDEYIKLLNK
;
A
#
# COMPACT_ATOMS: atom_id res chain seq x y z
N LYS A 1 1.50 1.85 -5.61
CA LYS A 1 1.00 0.57 -6.09
C LYS A 1 1.56 -0.58 -5.26
N VAL A 2 0.79 -1.63 -5.13
CA VAL A 2 1.22 -2.88 -4.49
C VAL A 2 1.22 -4.00 -5.52
N VAL A 3 2.24 -4.84 -5.49
CA VAL A 3 2.35 -6.05 -6.29
C VAL A 3 2.22 -7.24 -5.35
N THR A 4 1.31 -8.15 -5.66
CA THR A 4 1.05 -9.32 -4.84
C THR A 4 1.56 -10.60 -5.50
N LYS A 5 1.81 -11.62 -4.67
CA LYS A 5 2.27 -12.93 -5.12
C LYS A 5 1.25 -13.61 -6.03
N ASN A 6 -0.03 -13.50 -5.69
CA ASN A 6 -1.14 -14.08 -6.42
C ASN A 6 -2.21 -13.03 -6.65
N LYS A 7 -3.12 -13.30 -7.58
CA LYS A 7 -4.28 -12.45 -7.81
C LYS A 7 -5.16 -12.41 -6.56
N ILE A 8 -5.62 -11.21 -6.17
CA ILE A 8 -6.58 -11.05 -5.06
C ILE A 8 -8.00 -10.92 -5.60
N THR A 9 -8.94 -11.49 -4.86
CA THR A 9 -10.38 -11.41 -5.15
C THR A 9 -11.11 -11.01 -3.88
N ASN A 10 -12.42 -10.80 -3.96
CA ASN A 10 -13.25 -10.51 -2.77
C ASN A 10 -13.31 -11.69 -1.78
N LYS A 11 -12.81 -12.87 -2.16
CA LYS A 11 -12.79 -14.09 -1.33
C LYS A 11 -11.40 -14.51 -0.89
N THR A 12 -10.36 -13.97 -1.52
CA THR A 12 -8.98 -14.40 -1.26
C THR A 12 -8.08 -13.20 -1.03
N THR A 13 -7.11 -13.38 -0.15
CA THR A 13 -6.02 -12.43 0.07
C THR A 13 -4.75 -12.94 -0.60
N ALA A 14 -3.76 -12.08 -0.76
CA ALA A 14 -2.45 -12.48 -1.24
C ALA A 14 -1.37 -11.71 -0.52
N GLU A 15 -0.20 -12.33 -0.39
CA GLU A 15 0.97 -11.70 0.22
C GLU A 15 1.51 -10.62 -0.71
N ALA A 16 1.85 -9.45 -0.16
CA ALA A 16 2.52 -8.39 -0.89
C ALA A 16 3.97 -8.81 -1.18
N LEU A 17 4.39 -8.68 -2.42
CA LEU A 17 5.79 -8.86 -2.81
C LEU A 17 6.56 -7.57 -2.67
N ASN A 18 5.97 -6.45 -3.12
CA ASN A 18 6.62 -5.16 -3.06
C ASN A 18 5.61 -4.02 -3.24
N PHE A 19 6.07 -2.82 -2.94
CA PHE A 19 5.30 -1.59 -3.13
C PHE A 19 6.11 -0.62 -3.97
N TYR A 20 5.43 0.11 -4.84
CA TYR A 20 6.06 1.05 -5.76
C TYR A 20 5.27 2.36 -5.80
N ARG A 21 5.97 3.47 -5.82
CA ARG A 21 5.37 4.78 -6.01
C ARG A 21 5.13 5.05 -7.51
N ILE A 22 6.11 4.72 -8.33
CA ILE A 22 6.06 4.87 -9.78
C ILE A 22 6.32 3.52 -10.41
N ILE A 23 5.42 3.05 -11.29
CA ILE A 23 5.52 1.75 -11.95
C ILE A 23 5.29 1.93 -13.44
N ASN A 24 6.09 1.21 -14.25
CA ASN A 24 5.76 0.96 -15.64
C ASN A 24 4.60 -0.07 -15.68
N PRO A 25 3.39 0.33 -16.12
CA PRO A 25 2.21 -0.53 -16.05
C PRO A 25 2.30 -1.79 -16.89
N ASN A 26 3.23 -1.87 -17.85
CA ASN A 26 3.36 -3.01 -18.75
C ASN A 26 4.26 -4.13 -18.20
N SER A 27 4.89 -3.94 -17.04
CA SER A 27 5.96 -4.83 -16.58
C SER A 27 5.56 -5.77 -15.43
N LEU A 28 4.42 -5.57 -14.77
CA LEU A 28 4.08 -6.32 -13.56
C LEU A 28 2.68 -6.91 -13.61
N ARG A 29 2.57 -8.18 -13.20
CA ARG A 29 1.29 -8.85 -12.96
C ARG A 29 0.85 -8.63 -11.51
N ASN A 30 -0.44 -8.81 -11.26
CA ASN A 30 -1.01 -8.73 -9.91
C ASN A 30 -0.68 -7.40 -9.22
N MET A 31 -0.86 -6.32 -9.94
CA MET A 31 -0.63 -4.97 -9.47
C MET A 31 -1.95 -4.29 -9.12
N TYR A 32 -2.01 -3.62 -7.98
CA TYR A 32 -3.23 -3.00 -7.47
C TYR A 32 -2.95 -1.59 -6.97
N HIS A 33 -3.97 -0.74 -7.03
CA HIS A 33 -3.92 0.56 -6.38
C HIS A 33 -3.86 0.36 -4.86
N HIS A 34 -2.86 0.93 -4.22
CA HIS A 34 -2.65 0.80 -2.79
C HIS A 34 -3.46 1.84 -2.01
N ILE A 35 -4.27 1.37 -1.07
CA ILE A 35 -4.95 2.21 -0.09
C ILE A 35 -4.14 2.13 1.20
N GLY A 36 -3.74 3.29 1.75
CA GLY A 36 -2.84 3.35 2.90
C GLY A 36 -3.50 3.04 4.25
N VAL A 37 -4.22 1.92 4.34
CA VAL A 37 -4.86 1.45 5.58
C VAL A 37 -4.24 0.13 5.98
N TYR A 38 -3.75 0.03 7.20
CA TYR A 38 -3.05 -1.14 7.72
C TYR A 38 -3.64 -1.61 9.03
N LEU A 39 -3.78 -2.93 9.15
CA LEU A 39 -4.16 -3.59 10.38
C LEU A 39 -2.97 -4.40 10.89
N TYR A 40 -2.55 -4.14 12.12
CA TYR A 40 -1.43 -4.85 12.75
C TYR A 40 -1.90 -5.71 13.91
N LYS A 41 -1.36 -6.92 14.01
CA LYS A 41 -1.31 -7.59 15.30
C LYS A 41 -0.39 -6.80 16.22
N PHE A 42 -0.71 -6.74 17.51
CA PHE A 42 0.10 -5.95 18.46
C PHE A 42 1.57 -6.39 18.48
N SER A 43 1.82 -7.70 18.44
CA SER A 43 3.19 -8.24 18.38
C SER A 43 3.93 -7.81 17.12
N SER A 44 3.24 -7.74 15.98
CA SER A 44 3.82 -7.29 14.71
C SER A 44 4.14 -5.80 14.75
N LEU A 45 3.27 -4.99 15.33
CA LEU A 45 3.51 -3.56 15.48
C LEU A 45 4.71 -3.28 16.38
N LYS A 46 4.82 -3.99 17.52
CA LYS A 46 5.98 -3.89 18.40
C LYS A 46 7.27 -4.22 17.69
N LYS A 47 7.27 -5.25 16.86
CA LYS A 47 8.42 -5.64 16.06
C LYS A 47 8.76 -4.55 15.02
N PHE A 48 7.76 -4.06 14.31
CA PHE A 48 7.93 -3.06 13.25
C PHE A 48 8.57 -1.77 13.77
N VAL A 49 8.09 -1.23 14.90
CA VAL A 49 8.60 0.03 15.42
C VAL A 49 10.04 -0.05 15.93
N LYS A 50 10.57 -1.24 16.16
CA LYS A 50 11.97 -1.47 16.55
C LYS A 50 12.90 -1.63 15.35
N LEU A 51 12.36 -1.78 14.14
CA LEU A 51 13.16 -1.93 12.94
C LEU A 51 13.76 -0.58 12.53
N ARG A 52 14.97 -0.62 11.97
CA ARG A 52 15.57 0.54 11.35
C ARG A 52 14.94 0.78 9.98
N LYS A 53 14.90 2.03 9.55
CA LYS A 53 14.46 2.36 8.20
C LYS A 53 15.34 1.65 7.18
N SER A 54 14.70 0.99 6.21
CA SER A 54 15.40 0.28 5.16
C SER A 54 15.86 1.24 4.06
N LYS A 55 16.83 0.79 3.26
CA LYS A 55 17.32 1.55 2.12
C LYS A 55 16.23 1.84 1.11
N GLU A 56 15.41 0.84 0.79
CA GLU A 56 14.28 0.99 -0.15
C GLU A 56 13.20 1.91 0.42
N GLU A 57 12.92 1.83 1.70
CA GLU A 57 11.99 2.74 2.38
C GLU A 57 12.42 4.20 2.18
N LEU A 58 13.69 4.50 2.39
CA LEU A 58 14.23 5.85 2.25
C LEU A 58 14.24 6.33 0.79
N SER A 59 14.59 5.44 -0.12
CA SER A 59 14.63 5.71 -1.55
C SER A 59 13.26 6.01 -2.13
N GLN A 60 12.27 5.17 -1.82
CA GLN A 60 10.90 5.25 -2.34
C GLN A 60 9.99 6.14 -1.50
N ARG A 61 10.39 6.47 -0.27
CA ARG A 61 9.56 7.16 0.73
C ARG A 61 8.25 6.41 1.01
N LEU A 62 8.37 5.08 1.15
CA LEU A 62 7.26 4.19 1.45
C LEU A 62 7.60 3.39 2.70
N GLU A 63 6.95 3.71 3.82
CA GLU A 63 7.26 3.15 5.14
C GLU A 63 7.04 1.63 5.20
N GLN A 64 6.05 1.12 4.49
CA GLN A 64 5.75 -0.32 4.46
C GLN A 64 6.87 -1.16 3.86
N LEU A 65 7.81 -0.57 3.11
CA LEU A 65 8.98 -1.29 2.61
C LEU A 65 9.89 -1.77 3.72
N ARG A 66 9.87 -1.10 4.88
CA ARG A 66 10.61 -1.57 6.07
C ARG A 66 10.15 -2.97 6.48
N ALA A 67 8.85 -3.23 6.43
CA ALA A 67 8.31 -4.56 6.73
C ALA A 67 8.74 -5.58 5.67
N VAL A 68 8.58 -5.24 4.40
CA VAL A 68 8.96 -6.13 3.27
C VAL A 68 10.44 -6.47 3.32
N ASP A 69 11.30 -5.47 3.52
CA ASP A 69 12.76 -5.67 3.55
C ASP A 69 13.24 -6.47 4.76
N ASN A 70 12.42 -6.55 5.81
CA ASN A 70 12.70 -7.34 7.02
C ASN A 70 11.89 -8.64 7.10
N ASN A 71 11.39 -9.11 5.97
CA ASN A 71 10.67 -10.37 5.83
C ASN A 71 9.39 -10.47 6.68
N MET A 72 8.77 -9.36 7.00
CA MET A 72 7.43 -9.35 7.60
C MET A 72 6.39 -9.51 6.50
N LYS A 73 5.45 -10.44 6.70
CA LYS A 73 4.38 -10.69 5.72
C LYS A 73 3.30 -9.63 5.82
N ILE A 74 2.88 -9.11 4.68
CA ILE A 74 1.73 -8.21 4.55
C ILE A 74 0.72 -8.90 3.65
N ASN A 75 -0.45 -9.23 4.21
CA ASN A 75 -1.55 -9.79 3.42
C ASN A 75 -2.42 -8.65 2.89
N VAL A 76 -2.68 -8.68 1.59
CA VAL A 76 -3.43 -7.65 0.89
C VAL A 76 -4.86 -8.11 0.66
N LEU A 77 -5.81 -7.27 1.06
CA LEU A 77 -7.24 -7.50 0.83
C LEU A 77 -7.74 -6.57 -0.26
N LEU A 78 -8.67 -7.06 -1.06
CA LEU A 78 -9.33 -6.26 -2.08
C LEU A 78 -10.42 -5.39 -1.46
N ALA A 79 -10.36 -4.07 -1.68
CA ALA A 79 -11.42 -3.16 -1.31
C ALA A 79 -12.39 -2.97 -2.49
N ASN A 80 -13.68 -2.84 -2.18
CA ASN A 80 -14.73 -2.73 -3.19
C ASN A 80 -14.99 -1.29 -3.64
N TYR A 81 -14.16 -0.34 -3.23
CA TYR A 81 -14.31 1.06 -3.59
C TYR A 81 -12.95 1.66 -3.89
N PHE A 82 -12.96 2.69 -4.71
CA PHE A 82 -11.77 3.50 -4.97
C PHE A 82 -11.71 4.66 -3.98
N SER A 83 -10.56 4.82 -3.36
CA SER A 83 -10.29 5.94 -2.47
C SER A 83 -9.07 6.71 -2.99
N SER A 84 -9.21 8.01 -3.12
CA SER A 84 -8.10 8.90 -3.46
C SER A 84 -7.66 9.69 -2.23
N GLY A 85 -6.35 9.89 -2.09
CA GLY A 85 -5.80 10.73 -1.03
C GLY A 85 -5.99 12.22 -1.33
N ILE A 86 -5.98 13.02 -0.28
CA ILE A 86 -5.98 14.48 -0.37
C ILE A 86 -4.64 14.98 0.15
N ASP A 87 -3.72 15.32 -0.75
CA ASP A 87 -2.38 15.77 -0.41
C ASP A 87 -2.13 17.21 -0.85
N THR A 88 -2.90 17.71 -1.83
CA THR A 88 -2.75 19.03 -2.41
C THR A 88 -4.05 19.83 -2.33
N LYS A 89 -3.95 21.13 -2.52
CA LYS A 89 -5.13 22.01 -2.63
C LYS A 89 -6.05 21.58 -3.78
N LYS A 90 -5.46 21.16 -4.89
CA LYS A 90 -6.21 20.65 -6.05
C LYS A 90 -7.03 19.41 -5.67
N ASP A 91 -6.41 18.46 -4.96
CA ASP A 91 -7.08 17.24 -4.51
C ASP A 91 -8.28 17.59 -3.62
N LEU A 92 -8.11 18.55 -2.73
CA LEU A 92 -9.19 19.00 -1.85
C LEU A 92 -10.33 19.62 -2.65
N ASP A 93 -10.03 20.48 -3.61
CA ASP A 93 -11.04 21.13 -4.45
C ASP A 93 -11.85 20.11 -5.26
N GLU A 94 -11.17 19.09 -5.81
CA GLU A 94 -11.81 17.99 -6.52
C GLU A 94 -12.73 17.18 -5.60
N TYR A 95 -12.31 16.93 -4.38
CA TYR A 95 -13.11 16.20 -3.39
C TYR A 95 -14.36 17.01 -2.98
N ILE A 96 -14.23 18.31 -2.77
CA ILE A 96 -15.37 19.20 -2.45
C ILE A 96 -16.39 19.16 -3.58
N LYS A 97 -15.96 19.18 -4.84
CA LYS A 97 -16.85 19.05 -5.99
C LYS A 97 -17.64 17.74 -5.97
N LEU A 98 -16.99 16.63 -5.58
CA LEU A 98 -17.67 15.35 -5.46
C LEU A 98 -18.73 15.34 -4.37
N LEU A 99 -18.48 16.01 -3.25
CA LEU A 99 -19.43 16.11 -2.14
C LEU A 99 -20.67 16.94 -2.49
N ASN A 100 -20.56 17.89 -3.40
CA ASN A 100 -21.62 18.80 -3.79
C ASN A 100 -22.47 18.30 -4.97
N LYS A 101 -22.27 17.08 -5.39
CA LYS A 101 -23.08 16.47 -6.45
C LYS A 101 -24.35 15.83 -5.92
#